data_2cbbe31478a054cc10578496971e3113
#
_entry.id   2cbbe31478a054cc10578496971e3113
#
_cell.length_a   1.000
_cell.length_b   1.000
_cell.length_c   1.000
_cell.angle_alpha   90.00
_cell.angle_beta   90.00
_cell.angle_gamma   90.00
#
_symmetry.space_group_name_H-M   'P 1'
#
loop_
_entity.id
_entity.type
_entity.pdbx_description
1 polymer ?
#
loop_
_entity_poly.entity_id
_entity_poly.type
_entity_poly.pdbx_seq_one_letter_code
_entity_poly.pdbx_strand_id
1 'polypeptide(L)'
;MAQADTAAVQQLLECDPVWAAYALADLQPAFAPVCAWTVGTDNVDRAVALVFTGLEMPTLFLSGPANAAADAVAQIPALPEQVYITVREEHVPVVDRHWDFSRDTRPMWRLALAADTALPHRETPGLMRLTAGDSDRLRALYRHGGPFTPDAFSPYQVDNGVFWGIADDDGALLAAGGTHIVNWELGVGAIGNMYTRPDSRGRGYAGVVLAAIVNTLRAGGVDNIVLNVDQRNEAARSIYEKDGFRIHCPYVEGIGVKRET
;
A
#
# COMPACT_ATOMS: atom_id res chain seq x y z
N MET A 1 0.62 -27.79 -9.17
CA MET A 1 1.74 -27.51 -8.24
C MET A 1 1.14 -27.13 -6.90
N ALA A 2 1.74 -27.57 -5.80
CA ALA A 2 1.26 -27.18 -4.47
C ALA A 2 1.48 -25.68 -4.26
N GLN A 3 0.46 -24.99 -3.76
CA GLN A 3 0.58 -23.61 -3.28
C GLN A 3 1.67 -23.59 -2.19
N ALA A 4 2.50 -22.55 -2.15
CA ALA A 4 3.54 -22.45 -1.12
C ALA A 4 2.90 -22.49 0.28
N ASP A 5 3.60 -23.10 1.23
CA ASP A 5 3.16 -23.14 2.63
C ASP A 5 3.07 -21.72 3.19
N THR A 6 1.89 -21.32 3.63
CA THR A 6 1.60 -19.97 4.14
C THR A 6 2.52 -19.58 5.31
N ALA A 7 2.85 -20.52 6.20
CA ALA A 7 3.75 -20.25 7.32
C ALA A 7 5.17 -19.96 6.84
N ALA A 8 5.66 -20.69 5.83
CA ALA A 8 6.97 -20.43 5.23
C ALA A 8 7.00 -19.11 4.46
N VAL A 9 5.91 -18.75 3.77
CA VAL A 9 5.76 -17.43 3.12
C VAL A 9 5.80 -16.33 4.16
N GLN A 10 5.02 -16.43 5.24
CA GLN A 10 4.99 -15.44 6.30
C GLN A 10 6.38 -15.20 6.89
N GLN A 11 7.12 -16.25 7.24
CA GLN A 11 8.48 -16.12 7.78
C GLN A 11 9.43 -15.37 6.83
N LEU A 12 9.31 -15.57 5.52
CA LEU A 12 10.12 -14.85 4.54
C LEU A 12 9.72 -13.38 4.42
N LEU A 13 8.42 -13.06 4.49
CA LEU A 13 7.93 -11.70 4.47
C LEU A 13 8.31 -10.92 5.75
N GLU A 14 8.34 -11.61 6.89
CA GLU A 14 8.76 -11.05 8.19
C GLU A 14 10.25 -10.69 8.26
N CYS A 15 11.08 -11.13 7.32
CA CYS A 15 12.47 -10.67 7.21
C CYS A 15 12.57 -9.17 6.90
N ASP A 16 11.56 -8.58 6.22
CA ASP A 16 11.43 -7.14 6.02
C ASP A 16 9.93 -6.76 6.05
N PRO A 17 9.34 -6.69 7.27
CA PRO A 17 7.91 -6.51 7.42
C PRO A 17 7.40 -5.14 6.95
N VAL A 18 8.28 -4.14 6.86
CA VAL A 18 7.95 -2.81 6.35
C VAL A 18 7.79 -2.85 4.83
N TRP A 19 8.73 -3.47 4.11
CA TRP A 19 8.60 -3.67 2.67
C TRP A 19 7.42 -4.58 2.35
N ALA A 20 7.28 -5.66 3.08
CA ALA A 20 6.27 -6.69 2.84
C ALA A 20 4.88 -6.37 3.43
N ALA A 21 4.65 -5.18 3.96
CA ALA A 21 3.42 -4.86 4.71
C ALA A 21 2.11 -5.21 3.96
N TYR A 22 2.02 -4.89 2.65
CA TYR A 22 0.85 -5.26 1.85
C TYR A 22 0.73 -6.77 1.69
N ALA A 23 1.82 -7.45 1.36
CA ALA A 23 1.87 -8.90 1.19
C ALA A 23 1.56 -9.66 2.50
N LEU A 24 2.03 -9.16 3.65
CA LEU A 24 1.65 -9.66 4.97
C LEU A 24 0.14 -9.47 5.23
N ALA A 25 -0.41 -8.34 4.82
CA ALA A 25 -1.84 -8.09 4.95
C ALA A 25 -2.66 -9.02 4.04
N ASP A 26 -2.14 -9.40 2.89
CA ASP A 26 -2.78 -10.34 1.94
C ASP A 26 -2.77 -11.81 2.42
N LEU A 27 -2.06 -12.13 3.51
CA LEU A 27 -2.11 -13.48 4.12
C LEU A 27 -3.44 -13.76 4.83
N GLN A 28 -4.34 -12.79 4.94
CA GLN A 28 -5.67 -13.01 5.52
C GLN A 28 -6.42 -14.14 4.78
N PRO A 29 -7.12 -15.03 5.50
CA PRO A 29 -7.83 -16.16 4.88
C PRO A 29 -8.81 -15.73 3.78
N ALA A 30 -9.39 -14.53 3.88
CA ALA A 30 -10.31 -13.98 2.89
C ALA A 30 -9.66 -13.78 1.51
N PHE A 31 -8.34 -13.54 1.47
CA PHE A 31 -7.60 -13.33 0.22
C PHE A 31 -6.94 -14.61 -0.32
N ALA A 32 -6.94 -15.71 0.42
CA ALA A 32 -6.31 -16.96 -0.02
C ALA A 32 -6.73 -17.41 -1.44
N PRO A 33 -8.01 -17.28 -1.87
CA PRO A 33 -8.42 -17.66 -3.22
C PRO A 33 -7.84 -16.80 -4.35
N VAL A 34 -7.38 -15.58 -4.04
CA VAL A 34 -6.89 -14.59 -5.02
C VAL A 34 -5.39 -14.34 -4.90
N CYS A 35 -4.69 -15.03 -4.00
CA CYS A 35 -3.25 -14.96 -3.81
C CYS A 35 -2.57 -16.22 -4.38
N ALA A 36 -1.71 -16.04 -5.37
CA ALA A 36 -0.81 -17.09 -5.84
C ALA A 36 0.61 -16.80 -5.33
N TRP A 37 1.06 -17.63 -4.38
CA TRP A 37 2.38 -17.52 -3.77
C TRP A 37 3.35 -18.52 -4.38
N THR A 38 4.55 -18.06 -4.73
CA THR A 38 5.67 -18.92 -5.10
C THR A 38 6.90 -18.56 -4.26
N VAL A 39 7.73 -19.55 -3.98
CA VAL A 39 8.98 -19.37 -3.23
C VAL A 39 10.12 -19.87 -4.09
N GLY A 40 11.01 -18.95 -4.44
CA GLY A 40 12.22 -19.28 -5.17
C GLY A 40 13.43 -19.40 -4.25
N THR A 41 14.46 -20.05 -4.77
CA THR A 41 15.70 -20.31 -4.05
C THR A 41 16.92 -20.03 -4.93
N ASP A 42 17.98 -19.50 -4.32
CA ASP A 42 19.29 -19.44 -4.93
C ASP A 42 20.34 -19.86 -3.87
N ASN A 43 20.84 -21.08 -3.98
CA ASN A 43 21.70 -21.72 -2.99
C ASN A 43 21.07 -21.71 -1.57
N VAL A 44 21.43 -20.70 -0.75
CA VAL A 44 20.93 -20.53 0.63
C VAL A 44 19.84 -19.48 0.74
N ASP A 45 19.73 -18.61 -0.26
CA ASP A 45 18.80 -17.52 -0.27
C ASP A 45 17.42 -17.94 -0.73
N ARG A 46 16.40 -17.34 -0.17
CA ARG A 46 14.99 -17.56 -0.52
C ARG A 46 14.29 -16.23 -0.78
N ALA A 47 13.34 -16.25 -1.69
CA ALA A 47 12.51 -15.10 -2.01
C ALA A 47 11.06 -15.52 -2.24
N VAL A 48 10.15 -14.57 -2.15
CA VAL A 48 8.72 -14.74 -2.37
C VAL A 48 8.29 -13.92 -3.56
N ALA A 49 7.48 -14.51 -4.44
CA ALA A 49 6.65 -13.77 -5.37
C ALA A 49 5.17 -13.99 -5.05
N LEU A 50 4.40 -12.90 -5.08
CA LEU A 50 2.94 -12.89 -4.97
C LEU A 50 2.35 -12.39 -6.29
N VAL A 51 1.43 -13.14 -6.87
CA VAL A 51 0.48 -12.60 -7.85
C VAL A 51 -0.88 -12.53 -7.14
N PHE A 52 -1.35 -11.30 -6.92
CA PHE A 52 -2.65 -11.02 -6.32
C PHE A 52 -3.66 -10.68 -7.43
N THR A 53 -4.78 -11.40 -7.47
CA THR A 53 -5.81 -11.28 -8.51
C THR A 53 -7.14 -10.73 -7.97
N GLY A 54 -7.15 -10.21 -6.75
CA GLY A 54 -8.35 -9.65 -6.10
C GLY A 54 -8.70 -8.22 -6.54
N LEU A 55 -7.90 -7.62 -7.43
CA LEU A 55 -8.16 -6.32 -8.04
C LEU A 55 -8.51 -6.47 -9.52
N GLU A 56 -8.98 -5.40 -10.16
CA GLU A 56 -9.27 -5.37 -11.60
C GLU A 56 -8.06 -5.79 -12.44
N MET A 57 -6.87 -5.34 -12.04
CA MET A 57 -5.60 -5.75 -12.64
C MET A 57 -4.81 -6.59 -11.63
N PRO A 58 -4.30 -7.77 -12.03
CA PRO A 58 -3.39 -8.54 -11.18
C PRO A 58 -2.21 -7.70 -10.71
N THR A 59 -1.74 -7.92 -9.49
CA THR A 59 -0.58 -7.23 -8.92
C THR A 59 0.55 -8.22 -8.66
N LEU A 60 1.79 -7.88 -9.05
CA LEU A 60 2.99 -8.63 -8.75
C LEU A 60 3.79 -7.91 -7.65
N PHE A 61 4.14 -8.65 -6.61
CA PHE A 61 5.04 -8.21 -5.55
C PHE A 61 6.19 -9.22 -5.39
N LEU A 62 7.39 -8.71 -5.14
CA LEU A 62 8.60 -9.52 -4.89
C LEU A 62 9.26 -9.10 -3.58
N SER A 63 9.77 -10.10 -2.82
CA SER A 63 10.57 -9.87 -1.60
C SER A 63 11.66 -10.93 -1.49
N GLY A 64 12.84 -10.51 -1.03
CA GLY A 64 14.04 -11.33 -0.91
C GLY A 64 15.09 -11.03 -1.98
N PRO A 65 16.24 -11.72 -1.98
CA PRO A 65 17.32 -11.50 -2.94
C PRO A 65 16.91 -11.70 -4.40
N ALA A 66 17.43 -10.87 -5.31
CA ALA A 66 16.99 -10.82 -6.71
C ALA A 66 17.13 -12.16 -7.47
N ASN A 67 18.19 -12.93 -7.21
CA ASN A 67 18.37 -14.23 -7.87
C ASN A 67 17.31 -15.24 -7.44
N ALA A 68 17.02 -15.32 -6.13
CA ALA A 68 15.97 -16.17 -5.61
C ALA A 68 14.57 -15.67 -6.06
N ALA A 69 14.39 -14.34 -6.19
CA ALA A 69 13.16 -13.76 -6.74
C ALA A 69 12.95 -14.14 -8.21
N ALA A 70 14.03 -14.24 -8.99
CA ALA A 70 13.95 -14.72 -10.38
C ALA A 70 13.46 -16.18 -10.46
N ASP A 71 13.92 -17.04 -9.57
CA ASP A 71 13.43 -18.42 -9.45
C ASP A 71 11.96 -18.44 -8.99
N ALA A 72 11.58 -17.59 -8.03
CA ALA A 72 10.18 -17.48 -7.60
C ALA A 72 9.25 -17.07 -8.76
N VAL A 73 9.64 -16.09 -9.59
CA VAL A 73 8.87 -15.67 -10.76
C VAL A 73 8.75 -16.77 -11.80
N ALA A 74 9.84 -17.53 -12.04
CA ALA A 74 9.83 -18.66 -12.98
C ALA A 74 8.87 -19.79 -12.56
N GLN A 75 8.52 -19.88 -11.27
CA GLN A 75 7.58 -20.86 -10.73
C GLN A 75 6.12 -20.41 -10.80
N ILE A 76 5.81 -19.18 -11.20
CA ILE A 76 4.43 -18.70 -11.39
C ILE A 76 3.79 -19.50 -12.54
N PRO A 77 2.67 -20.25 -12.29
CA PRO A 77 2.12 -21.17 -13.29
C PRO A 77 1.66 -20.52 -14.58
N ALA A 78 1.15 -19.29 -14.49
CA ALA A 78 0.70 -18.51 -15.65
C ALA A 78 1.00 -17.03 -15.39
N LEU A 79 1.91 -16.47 -16.15
CA LEU A 79 2.22 -15.05 -16.08
C LEU A 79 1.09 -14.23 -16.69
N PRO A 80 0.53 -13.23 -15.96
CA PRO A 80 -0.52 -12.36 -16.49
C PRO A 80 -0.05 -11.59 -17.74
N GLU A 81 -0.94 -11.35 -18.68
CA GLU A 81 -0.66 -10.53 -19.87
C GLU A 81 -0.41 -9.06 -19.51
N GLN A 82 -1.15 -8.56 -18.52
CA GLN A 82 -0.92 -7.27 -17.90
C GLN A 82 -0.89 -7.45 -16.38
N VAL A 83 0.00 -6.73 -15.71
CA VAL A 83 0.17 -6.83 -14.27
C VAL A 83 0.65 -5.50 -13.70
N TYR A 84 0.06 -5.07 -12.60
CA TYR A 84 0.58 -3.96 -11.82
C TYR A 84 1.76 -4.47 -10.99
N ILE A 85 2.93 -3.93 -11.22
CA ILE A 85 4.18 -4.37 -10.61
C ILE A 85 4.58 -3.40 -9.50
N THR A 86 4.86 -3.94 -8.31
CA THR A 86 5.42 -3.21 -7.17
C THR A 86 6.69 -3.91 -6.72
N VAL A 87 7.85 -3.34 -7.04
CA VAL A 87 9.14 -3.99 -6.79
C VAL A 87 10.23 -2.99 -6.39
N ARG A 88 11.19 -3.44 -5.58
CA ARG A 88 12.43 -2.70 -5.34
C ARG A 88 13.26 -2.61 -6.63
N GLU A 89 14.15 -1.63 -6.69
CA GLU A 89 14.99 -1.39 -7.87
C GLU A 89 15.84 -2.61 -8.26
N GLU A 90 16.33 -3.38 -7.27
CA GLU A 90 17.08 -4.61 -7.53
C GLU A 90 16.29 -5.71 -8.23
N HIS A 91 14.96 -5.66 -8.18
CA HIS A 91 14.08 -6.63 -8.85
C HIS A 91 13.65 -6.18 -10.25
N VAL A 92 13.90 -4.94 -10.65
CA VAL A 92 13.53 -4.46 -11.99
C VAL A 92 14.12 -5.36 -13.09
N PRO A 93 15.40 -5.78 -13.06
CA PRO A 93 15.93 -6.70 -14.07
C PRO A 93 15.26 -8.09 -14.07
N VAL A 94 14.65 -8.50 -12.95
CA VAL A 94 13.91 -9.77 -12.86
C VAL A 94 12.60 -9.65 -13.62
N VAL A 95 11.82 -8.58 -13.36
CA VAL A 95 10.52 -8.38 -14.01
C VAL A 95 10.66 -8.03 -15.48
N ASP A 96 11.70 -7.30 -15.87
CA ASP A 96 11.95 -6.90 -17.26
C ASP A 96 12.23 -8.11 -18.20
N ARG A 97 12.58 -9.26 -17.67
CA ARG A 97 12.71 -10.50 -18.46
C ARG A 97 11.36 -11.01 -18.97
N HIS A 98 10.28 -10.70 -18.26
CA HIS A 98 8.96 -11.25 -18.50
C HIS A 98 7.96 -10.20 -19.01
N TRP A 99 8.08 -8.95 -18.57
CA TRP A 99 7.18 -7.85 -18.92
C TRP A 99 7.95 -6.64 -19.42
N ASP A 100 7.39 -5.92 -20.39
CA ASP A 100 7.81 -4.55 -20.70
C ASP A 100 7.26 -3.63 -19.60
N PHE A 101 8.13 -3.24 -18.68
CA PHE A 101 7.79 -2.48 -17.47
C PHE A 101 8.30 -1.04 -17.52
N SER A 102 9.12 -0.68 -18.52
CA SER A 102 9.89 0.56 -18.51
C SER A 102 9.10 1.82 -18.89
N ARG A 103 7.88 1.72 -19.43
CA ARG A 103 7.19 2.83 -20.09
C ARG A 103 6.40 3.75 -19.16
N ASP A 104 5.83 3.21 -18.07
CA ASP A 104 4.92 3.94 -17.17
C ASP A 104 5.26 3.70 -15.69
N THR A 105 6.55 3.70 -15.36
CA THR A 105 6.99 3.50 -13.98
C THR A 105 6.90 4.78 -13.15
N ARG A 106 6.46 4.63 -11.91
CA ARG A 106 6.45 5.68 -10.90
C ARG A 106 7.51 5.38 -9.84
N PRO A 107 8.48 6.28 -9.61
CA PRO A 107 9.42 6.14 -8.50
C PRO A 107 8.71 6.49 -7.19
N MET A 108 8.76 5.59 -6.23
CA MET A 108 8.03 5.66 -4.98
C MET A 108 8.96 5.56 -3.77
N TRP A 109 8.51 6.10 -2.66
CA TRP A 109 9.06 5.83 -1.34
C TRP A 109 8.10 4.96 -0.53
N ARG A 110 8.61 3.91 0.13
CA ARG A 110 7.96 3.26 1.25
C ARG A 110 8.40 3.97 2.52
N LEU A 111 7.45 4.49 3.30
CA LEU A 111 7.72 5.05 4.62
C LEU A 111 7.08 4.18 5.71
N ALA A 112 7.70 4.19 6.88
CA ALA A 112 7.17 3.53 8.06
C ALA A 112 7.19 4.46 9.27
N LEU A 113 6.26 4.23 10.19
CA LEU A 113 6.21 4.87 11.49
C LEU A 113 6.72 3.89 12.54
N ALA A 114 7.68 4.32 13.37
CA ALA A 114 8.20 3.47 14.45
C ALA A 114 7.07 3.03 15.39
N ALA A 115 7.13 1.80 15.88
CA ALA A 115 6.05 1.16 16.65
C ALA A 115 5.67 1.92 17.93
N ASP A 116 6.65 2.58 18.56
CA ASP A 116 6.51 3.38 19.78
C ASP A 116 6.08 4.83 19.54
N THR A 117 5.91 5.23 18.26
CA THR A 117 5.53 6.61 17.91
C THR A 117 4.02 6.78 18.02
N ALA A 118 3.59 7.64 18.94
CA ALA A 118 2.23 8.15 19.03
C ALA A 118 2.14 9.52 18.35
N LEU A 119 1.09 9.76 17.60
CA LEU A 119 0.81 11.09 17.04
C LEU A 119 -0.07 11.90 18.00
N PRO A 120 0.17 13.22 18.12
CA PRO A 120 -0.66 14.04 18.99
C PRO A 120 -2.11 14.03 18.52
N HIS A 121 -3.03 13.91 19.47
CA HIS A 121 -4.45 14.10 19.17
C HIS A 121 -4.68 15.55 18.71
N ARG A 122 -5.30 15.71 17.56
CA ARG A 122 -5.57 17.01 16.94
C ARG A 122 -7.07 17.16 16.74
N GLU A 123 -7.70 17.87 17.66
CA GLU A 123 -9.11 18.23 17.48
C GLU A 123 -9.26 19.28 16.38
N THR A 124 -10.26 19.08 15.52
CA THR A 124 -10.60 20.00 14.44
C THR A 124 -12.09 19.90 14.20
N PRO A 125 -12.82 21.04 14.08
CA PRO A 125 -14.22 21.01 13.71
C PRO A 125 -14.44 20.21 12.43
N GLY A 126 -15.49 19.40 12.40
CA GLY A 126 -15.82 18.55 11.26
C GLY A 126 -14.99 17.27 11.14
N LEU A 127 -14.02 17.00 12.03
CA LEU A 127 -13.29 15.72 12.04
C LEU A 127 -14.23 14.58 12.43
N MET A 128 -14.32 13.57 11.56
CA MET A 128 -15.23 12.44 11.76
C MET A 128 -14.65 11.14 11.21
N ARG A 129 -15.02 10.03 11.84
CA ARG A 129 -14.82 8.69 11.29
C ARG A 129 -15.73 8.50 10.09
N LEU A 130 -15.16 8.02 8.98
CA LEU A 130 -15.92 7.68 7.77
C LEU A 130 -16.28 6.19 7.76
N THR A 131 -17.42 5.90 7.19
CA THR A 131 -18.01 4.57 7.04
C THR A 131 -18.33 4.28 5.56
N ALA A 132 -18.80 3.06 5.26
CA ALA A 132 -19.25 2.69 3.91
C ALA A 132 -20.23 3.70 3.31
N GLY A 133 -21.13 4.26 4.14
CA GLY A 133 -22.09 5.28 3.72
C GLY A 133 -21.49 6.58 3.20
N ASP A 134 -20.18 6.81 3.46
CA ASP A 134 -19.46 8.00 3.02
C ASP A 134 -18.71 7.81 1.70
N SER A 135 -18.81 6.63 1.06
CA SER A 135 -18.06 6.31 -0.17
C SER A 135 -18.32 7.30 -1.31
N ASP A 136 -19.55 7.79 -1.44
CA ASP A 136 -19.88 8.79 -2.47
C ASP A 136 -19.31 10.18 -2.14
N ARG A 137 -19.23 10.53 -0.86
CA ARG A 137 -18.55 11.76 -0.39
C ARG A 137 -17.05 11.68 -0.69
N LEU A 138 -16.41 10.52 -0.48
CA LEU A 138 -15.00 10.27 -0.82
C LEU A 138 -14.78 10.38 -2.33
N ARG A 139 -15.63 9.74 -3.14
CA ARG A 139 -15.57 9.89 -4.61
C ARG A 139 -15.76 11.34 -5.05
N ALA A 140 -16.66 12.08 -4.40
CA ALA A 140 -16.87 13.50 -4.67
C ALA A 140 -15.62 14.32 -4.34
N LEU A 141 -14.95 14.03 -3.22
CA LEU A 141 -13.71 14.68 -2.84
C LEU A 141 -12.60 14.40 -3.87
N TYR A 142 -12.41 13.15 -4.29
CA TYR A 142 -11.35 12.78 -5.24
C TYR A 142 -11.62 13.32 -6.66
N ARG A 143 -12.88 13.57 -7.07
CA ARG A 143 -13.19 14.22 -8.35
C ARG A 143 -12.64 15.64 -8.53
N HIS A 144 -12.19 16.31 -7.47
CA HIS A 144 -11.46 17.57 -7.61
C HIS A 144 -10.13 17.40 -8.36
N GLY A 145 -9.62 16.16 -8.46
CA GLY A 145 -8.48 15.84 -9.34
C GLY A 145 -7.17 16.47 -8.93
N GLY A 146 -6.27 16.56 -9.88
CA GLY A 146 -4.92 17.09 -9.71
C GLY A 146 -3.86 16.00 -9.61
N PRO A 147 -2.58 16.38 -9.54
CA PRO A 147 -1.50 15.42 -9.39
C PRO A 147 -1.65 14.68 -8.04
N PHE A 148 -1.33 13.39 -8.04
CA PHE A 148 -1.37 12.54 -6.85
C PHE A 148 -2.77 12.36 -6.23
N THR A 149 -3.83 12.54 -7.02
CA THR A 149 -5.17 12.15 -6.61
C THR A 149 -5.22 10.63 -6.41
N PRO A 150 -5.88 10.13 -5.34
CA PRO A 150 -6.06 8.70 -5.16
C PRO A 150 -6.73 8.04 -6.37
N ASP A 151 -6.08 7.03 -6.94
CA ASP A 151 -6.53 6.27 -8.11
C ASP A 151 -6.94 4.83 -7.77
N ALA A 152 -6.62 4.36 -6.55
CA ALA A 152 -6.88 3.00 -6.07
C ALA A 152 -7.95 2.93 -4.97
N PHE A 153 -8.90 3.87 -4.94
CA PHE A 153 -9.96 3.88 -3.94
C PHE A 153 -11.05 2.84 -4.24
N SER A 154 -11.38 2.04 -3.23
CA SER A 154 -12.50 1.11 -3.24
C SER A 154 -13.35 1.25 -1.97
N PRO A 155 -14.70 1.16 -2.03
CA PRO A 155 -15.57 1.12 -0.85
C PRO A 155 -15.19 0.01 0.14
N TYR A 156 -14.68 -1.13 -0.34
CA TYR A 156 -14.16 -2.22 0.48
C TYR A 156 -13.13 -1.74 1.51
N GLN A 157 -12.29 -0.78 1.14
CA GLN A 157 -11.26 -0.23 2.04
C GLN A 157 -11.87 0.55 3.20
N VAL A 158 -13.03 1.19 2.99
CA VAL A 158 -13.74 1.92 4.05
C VAL A 158 -14.40 0.95 5.01
N ASP A 159 -15.02 -0.13 4.50
CA ASP A 159 -15.71 -1.14 5.28
C ASP A 159 -14.77 -1.96 6.16
N ASN A 160 -13.58 -2.28 5.63
CA ASN A 160 -12.64 -3.22 6.25
C ASN A 160 -11.40 -2.53 6.84
N GLY A 161 -11.33 -1.21 6.77
CA GLY A 161 -10.17 -0.45 7.21
C GLY A 161 -10.51 0.72 8.14
N VAL A 162 -9.64 1.71 8.08
CA VAL A 162 -9.73 2.92 8.89
C VAL A 162 -9.79 4.12 7.96
N PHE A 163 -10.89 4.88 7.99
CA PHE A 163 -11.03 6.12 7.25
C PHE A 163 -11.47 7.26 8.14
N TRP A 164 -10.84 8.41 7.98
CA TRP A 164 -11.17 9.66 8.64
C TRP A 164 -11.28 10.80 7.63
N GLY A 165 -12.14 11.76 7.92
CA GLY A 165 -12.30 12.95 7.08
C GLY A 165 -12.64 14.18 7.89
N ILE A 166 -12.46 15.34 7.28
CA ILE A 166 -12.91 16.63 7.79
C ILE A 166 -13.96 17.16 6.84
N ALA A 167 -15.16 17.44 7.36
CA ALA A 167 -16.26 18.00 6.58
C ALA A 167 -16.47 19.48 6.92
N ASP A 168 -17.02 20.24 5.97
CA ASP A 168 -17.58 21.57 6.21
C ASP A 168 -19.00 21.51 6.79
N ASP A 169 -19.59 22.68 7.04
CA ASP A 169 -20.92 22.79 7.65
C ASP A 169 -22.04 22.22 6.75
N ASP A 170 -21.81 22.14 5.45
CA ASP A 170 -22.73 21.54 4.47
C ASP A 170 -22.53 20.02 4.33
N GLY A 171 -21.55 19.47 5.05
CA GLY A 171 -21.21 18.04 5.04
C GLY A 171 -20.31 17.60 3.87
N ALA A 172 -19.79 18.51 3.05
CA ALA A 172 -18.84 18.16 2.02
C ALA A 172 -17.45 17.91 2.62
N LEU A 173 -16.72 16.89 2.12
CA LEU A 173 -15.38 16.60 2.62
C LEU A 173 -14.36 17.62 2.12
N LEU A 174 -13.60 18.20 3.04
CA LEU A 174 -12.46 19.08 2.80
C LEU A 174 -11.15 18.32 2.69
N ALA A 175 -11.02 17.28 3.49
CA ALA A 175 -9.88 16.36 3.49
C ALA A 175 -10.34 14.97 3.95
N ALA A 176 -9.69 13.94 3.45
CA ALA A 176 -9.89 12.58 3.91
C ALA A 176 -8.64 11.74 3.68
N GLY A 177 -8.61 10.59 4.32
CA GLY A 177 -7.63 9.55 4.13
C GLY A 177 -8.04 8.29 4.87
N GLY A 178 -7.32 7.22 4.62
CA GLY A 178 -7.62 5.94 5.26
C GLY A 178 -6.54 4.92 5.03
N THR A 179 -6.92 3.66 5.06
CA THR A 179 -6.04 2.54 4.79
C THR A 179 -6.37 1.89 3.45
N HIS A 180 -5.34 1.46 2.72
CA HIS A 180 -5.53 0.56 1.59
C HIS A 180 -5.87 -0.84 2.08
N ILE A 181 -5.20 -1.29 3.14
CA ILE A 181 -5.41 -2.60 3.75
C ILE A 181 -5.02 -2.55 5.23
N VAL A 182 -5.66 -3.38 6.04
CA VAL A 182 -5.30 -3.64 7.44
C VAL A 182 -5.40 -5.13 7.71
N ASN A 183 -4.40 -5.69 8.35
CA ASN A 183 -4.47 -7.01 8.98
C ASN A 183 -4.31 -6.82 10.49
N TRP A 184 -5.40 -6.91 11.21
CA TRP A 184 -5.45 -6.70 12.65
C TRP A 184 -4.73 -7.81 13.44
N GLU A 185 -4.75 -9.05 12.91
CA GLU A 185 -4.12 -10.21 13.54
C GLU A 185 -2.59 -10.12 13.48
N LEU A 186 -2.05 -9.71 12.32
CA LEU A 186 -0.60 -9.53 12.13
C LEU A 186 -0.12 -8.13 12.52
N GLY A 187 -1.01 -7.24 12.98
CA GLY A 187 -0.66 -5.89 13.37
C GLY A 187 -0.09 -5.02 12.25
N VAL A 188 -0.61 -5.17 11.02
CA VAL A 188 -0.12 -4.47 9.83
C VAL A 188 -1.18 -3.52 9.29
N GLY A 189 -0.79 -2.28 8.95
CA GLY A 189 -1.67 -1.31 8.31
C GLY A 189 -0.95 -0.44 7.27
N ALA A 190 -1.50 -0.36 6.08
CA ALA A 190 -0.99 0.48 5.01
C ALA A 190 -1.92 1.68 4.78
N ILE A 191 -1.43 2.88 5.11
CA ILE A 191 -2.17 4.14 4.93
C ILE A 191 -2.14 4.55 3.46
N GLY A 192 -3.28 5.03 2.97
CA GLY A 192 -3.44 5.54 1.62
C GLY A 192 -4.65 6.44 1.46
N ASN A 193 -4.99 6.75 0.22
CA ASN A 193 -6.15 7.58 -0.13
C ASN A 193 -6.16 8.97 0.55
N MET A 194 -4.98 9.47 0.93
CA MET A 194 -4.83 10.79 1.56
C MET A 194 -5.05 11.89 0.53
N TYR A 195 -6.04 12.74 0.76
CA TYR A 195 -6.34 13.84 -0.13
C TYR A 195 -6.91 15.04 0.61
N THR A 196 -6.52 16.24 0.19
CA THR A 196 -7.09 17.50 0.68
C THR A 196 -7.53 18.31 -0.52
N ARG A 197 -8.79 18.76 -0.50
CA ARG A 197 -9.39 19.62 -1.53
C ARG A 197 -8.49 20.82 -1.79
N PRO A 198 -8.22 21.19 -3.06
CA PRO A 198 -7.22 22.22 -3.40
C PRO A 198 -7.40 23.56 -2.67
N ASP A 199 -8.65 24.03 -2.52
CA ASP A 199 -8.99 25.27 -1.83
C ASP A 199 -8.90 25.21 -0.29
N SER A 200 -8.70 24.01 0.24
CA SER A 200 -8.61 23.74 1.67
C SER A 200 -7.19 23.35 2.12
N ARG A 201 -6.22 23.39 1.20
CA ARG A 201 -4.80 23.10 1.49
C ARG A 201 -4.19 24.19 2.38
N GLY A 202 -3.05 23.86 3.01
CA GLY A 202 -2.34 24.79 3.89
C GLY A 202 -2.95 24.98 5.28
N ARG A 203 -4.08 24.32 5.58
CA ARG A 203 -4.79 24.43 6.88
C ARG A 203 -4.43 23.31 7.87
N GLY A 204 -3.48 22.44 7.53
CA GLY A 204 -3.03 21.36 8.40
C GLY A 204 -3.95 20.11 8.41
N TYR A 205 -5.01 20.08 7.61
CA TYR A 205 -6.01 19.00 7.60
C TYR A 205 -5.43 17.61 7.34
N ALA A 206 -4.45 17.50 6.42
CA ALA A 206 -3.80 16.22 6.14
C ALA A 206 -3.14 15.61 7.40
N GLY A 207 -2.43 16.43 8.19
CA GLY A 207 -1.83 15.96 9.44
C GLY A 207 -2.85 15.60 10.53
N VAL A 208 -4.00 16.28 10.57
CA VAL A 208 -5.12 15.93 11.47
C VAL A 208 -5.70 14.56 11.12
N VAL A 209 -6.01 14.35 9.82
CA VAL A 209 -6.54 13.08 9.32
C VAL A 209 -5.54 11.95 9.53
N LEU A 210 -4.26 12.19 9.21
CA LEU A 210 -3.19 11.22 9.42
C LEU A 210 -3.09 10.79 10.89
N ALA A 211 -3.09 11.75 11.83
CA ALA A 211 -3.04 11.45 13.25
C ALA A 211 -4.23 10.62 13.72
N ALA A 212 -5.44 10.94 13.24
CA ALA A 212 -6.65 10.18 13.58
C ALA A 212 -6.58 8.73 13.08
N ILE A 213 -6.06 8.50 11.85
CA ILE A 213 -5.85 7.16 11.28
C ILE A 213 -4.82 6.39 12.10
N VAL A 214 -3.63 6.96 12.32
CA VAL A 214 -2.54 6.31 13.08
C VAL A 214 -3.00 5.94 14.48
N ASN A 215 -3.63 6.87 15.21
CA ASN A 215 -4.09 6.60 16.58
C ASN A 215 -5.17 5.50 16.61
N THR A 216 -6.04 5.44 15.59
CA THR A 216 -7.03 4.36 15.47
C THR A 216 -6.35 3.01 15.22
N LEU A 217 -5.36 2.95 14.33
CA LEU A 217 -4.60 1.74 14.06
C LEU A 217 -3.85 1.25 15.29
N ARG A 218 -3.16 2.18 16.01
CA ARG A 218 -2.45 1.86 17.26
C ARG A 218 -3.38 1.34 18.35
N ALA A 219 -4.53 1.97 18.52
CA ALA A 219 -5.54 1.50 19.48
C ALA A 219 -6.07 0.09 19.15
N GLY A 220 -6.02 -0.31 17.87
CA GLY A 220 -6.35 -1.65 17.40
C GLY A 220 -5.19 -2.65 17.42
N GLY A 221 -4.01 -2.28 17.96
CA GLY A 221 -2.85 -3.18 18.05
C GLY A 221 -2.00 -3.27 16.79
N VAL A 222 -2.10 -2.30 15.87
CA VAL A 222 -1.30 -2.27 14.65
C VAL A 222 0.04 -1.61 14.92
N ASP A 223 1.14 -2.37 14.86
CA ASP A 223 2.51 -1.91 15.11
C ASP A 223 3.31 -1.66 13.83
N ASN A 224 2.99 -2.31 12.74
CA ASN A 224 3.61 -2.08 11.44
C ASN A 224 2.73 -1.15 10.60
N ILE A 225 2.94 0.16 10.72
CA ILE A 225 2.19 1.18 9.96
C ILE A 225 3.09 1.74 8.87
N VAL A 226 2.66 1.55 7.62
CA VAL A 226 3.38 2.01 6.43
C VAL A 226 2.52 2.93 5.57
N LEU A 227 3.17 3.66 4.69
CA LEU A 227 2.52 4.36 3.58
C LEU A 227 3.45 4.43 2.36
N ASN A 228 2.86 4.68 1.22
CA ASN A 228 3.55 4.92 -0.03
C ASN A 228 3.39 6.37 -0.46
N VAL A 229 4.45 6.94 -1.02
CA VAL A 229 4.39 8.28 -1.60
C VAL A 229 5.24 8.36 -2.87
N ASP A 230 4.69 8.94 -3.92
CA ASP A 230 5.43 9.27 -5.15
C ASP A 230 6.61 10.19 -4.79
N GLN A 231 7.80 9.87 -5.29
CA GLN A 231 9.02 10.63 -4.98
C GLN A 231 8.91 12.11 -5.39
N ARG A 232 8.06 12.42 -6.36
CA ARG A 232 7.77 13.78 -6.84
C ARG A 232 6.80 14.54 -5.93
N ASN A 233 6.09 13.85 -5.00
CA ASN A 233 5.14 14.47 -4.08
C ASN A 233 5.84 14.93 -2.78
N GLU A 234 6.74 15.90 -2.91
CA GLU A 234 7.50 16.44 -1.78
C GLU A 234 6.60 17.03 -0.69
N ALA A 235 5.46 17.61 -1.08
CA ALA A 235 4.52 18.20 -0.14
C ALA A 235 3.93 17.13 0.81
N ALA A 236 3.49 16.00 0.28
CA ALA A 236 2.98 14.90 1.08
C ALA A 236 4.09 14.26 1.93
N ARG A 237 5.27 14.01 1.33
CA ARG A 237 6.42 13.47 2.05
C ARG A 237 6.78 14.32 3.26
N SER A 238 6.86 15.66 3.09
CA SER A 238 7.18 16.59 4.18
C SER A 238 6.18 16.49 5.35
N ILE A 239 4.88 16.29 5.07
CA ILE A 239 3.87 16.08 6.12
C ILE A 239 4.15 14.78 6.88
N TYR A 240 4.40 13.68 6.17
CA TYR A 240 4.66 12.39 6.78
C TYR A 240 5.93 12.38 7.63
N GLU A 241 7.03 12.94 7.11
CA GLU A 241 8.30 13.03 7.82
C GLU A 241 8.19 13.90 9.09
N LYS A 242 7.43 15.00 9.03
CA LYS A 242 7.14 15.86 10.18
C LYS A 242 6.34 15.14 11.27
N ASP A 243 5.44 14.24 10.88
CA ASP A 243 4.65 13.41 11.79
C ASP A 243 5.37 12.10 12.17
N GLY A 244 6.67 11.98 11.89
CA GLY A 244 7.53 10.91 12.42
C GLY A 244 7.75 9.73 11.50
N PHE A 245 7.11 9.68 10.34
CA PHE A 245 7.42 8.64 9.34
C PHE A 245 8.85 8.80 8.83
N ARG A 246 9.49 7.70 8.49
CA ARG A 246 10.84 7.66 7.90
C ARG A 246 10.83 6.84 6.64
N ILE A 247 11.63 7.27 5.65
CA ILE A 247 11.85 6.50 4.43
C ILE A 247 12.50 5.18 4.82
N HIS A 248 11.88 4.08 4.42
CA HIS A 248 12.40 2.73 4.57
C HIS A 248 13.19 2.32 3.33
N CYS A 249 12.57 2.42 2.15
CA CYS A 249 13.23 2.10 0.89
C CYS A 249 12.62 2.84 -0.31
N PRO A 250 13.41 3.08 -1.37
CA PRO A 250 12.88 3.38 -2.70
C PRO A 250 12.32 2.12 -3.34
N TYR A 251 11.36 2.29 -4.23
CA TYR A 251 10.83 1.24 -5.07
C TYR A 251 10.19 1.83 -6.33
N VAL A 252 9.84 0.99 -7.28
CA VAL A 252 9.12 1.38 -8.49
C VAL A 252 7.82 0.61 -8.60
N GLU A 253 6.81 1.28 -9.13
CA GLU A 253 5.52 0.66 -9.47
C GLU A 253 5.06 1.10 -10.85
N GLY A 254 4.25 0.28 -11.49
CA GLY A 254 3.70 0.58 -12.81
C GLY A 254 3.11 -0.65 -13.46
N ILE A 255 2.64 -0.47 -14.69
CA ILE A 255 2.03 -1.56 -15.46
C ILE A 255 3.10 -2.24 -16.31
N GLY A 256 3.21 -3.56 -16.16
CA GLY A 256 3.99 -4.43 -17.03
C GLY A 256 3.09 -5.10 -18.07
N VAL A 257 3.51 -5.09 -19.32
CA VAL A 257 2.88 -5.84 -20.41
C VAL A 257 3.79 -7.01 -20.76
N LYS A 258 3.24 -8.22 -20.74
CA LYS A 258 4.01 -9.44 -20.99
C LYS A 258 4.71 -9.39 -22.35
N ARG A 259 5.98 -9.78 -22.36
CA ARG A 259 6.78 -9.86 -23.58
C ARG A 259 6.34 -11.06 -24.40
N GLU A 260 6.22 -10.87 -25.71
CA GLU A 260 6.09 -12.00 -26.65
C GLU A 260 7.41 -12.79 -26.62
N THR A 261 7.30 -14.10 -26.46
CA THR A 261 8.43 -15.05 -26.46
C THR A 261 8.76 -15.48 -27.86
#